data_aa4a1e4f33b0e5ef98ce7ed9e2ae873a
#
_entry.id   aa4a1e4f33b0e5ef98ce7ed9e2ae873a
#
_cell.length_a   1.000
_cell.length_b   1.000
_cell.length_c   1.000
_cell.angle_alpha   90.00
_cell.angle_beta   90.00
_cell.angle_gamma   90.00
#
_symmetry.space_group_name_H-M   'P 1'
#
loop_
_entity.id
_entity.type
_entity.pdbx_description
1 polymer ?
#
loop_
_entity_poly.entity_id
_entity_poly.type
_entity_poly.pdbx_seq_one_letter_code
_entity_poly.pdbx_strand_id
1 'polypeptide(L)'
;MTSQHPTSFDKEGLLKCARGELFGAGNAQLPEPPMLMMDRVTEISEDAGLHGKGHVIAEFDINPDLWFFKCHFPGDPVMPGCLGLDALWQLTGFNLGWRGMPGKGRALGVGEAKVTDMVTPATKMITYHVDFTRVINRKLKL
;
A
#
# COMPACT_ATOMS: atom_id res chain seq x y z
N MET A 1 4.06 -21.16 -18.38
CA MET A 1 5.15 -20.44 -17.67
C MET A 1 4.56 -19.47 -16.68
N THR A 2 4.69 -19.77 -15.43
CA THR A 2 4.41 -18.80 -14.39
C THR A 2 5.52 -17.75 -14.40
N SER A 3 5.18 -16.51 -14.79
CA SER A 3 6.11 -15.41 -14.60
C SER A 3 6.36 -15.29 -13.10
N GLN A 4 7.60 -15.52 -12.69
CA GLN A 4 7.96 -15.36 -11.29
C GLN A 4 8.11 -13.87 -11.00
N HIS A 5 7.04 -13.28 -10.47
CA HIS A 5 7.14 -11.95 -9.92
C HIS A 5 7.83 -12.00 -8.56
N PRO A 6 8.63 -10.99 -8.22
CA PRO A 6 9.15 -10.87 -6.86
C PRO A 6 8.02 -10.91 -5.84
N THR A 7 8.28 -11.54 -4.70
CA THR A 7 7.30 -11.66 -3.61
C THR A 7 7.60 -10.74 -2.44
N SER A 8 8.62 -9.92 -2.57
CA SER A 8 8.98 -8.87 -1.62
C SER A 8 9.64 -7.71 -2.36
N PHE A 9 9.57 -6.53 -1.78
CA PHE A 9 10.12 -5.30 -2.36
C PHE A 9 10.74 -4.46 -1.25
N ASP A 10 11.96 -3.99 -1.50
CA ASP A 10 12.61 -3.01 -0.64
C ASP A 10 12.18 -1.58 -1.02
N LYS A 11 12.72 -0.59 -0.33
CA LYS A 11 12.38 0.81 -0.58
C LYS A 11 12.67 1.22 -2.01
N GLU A 12 13.79 0.80 -2.58
CA GLU A 12 14.15 1.13 -3.96
C GLU A 12 13.16 0.53 -4.95
N GLY A 13 12.69 -0.69 -4.72
CA GLY A 13 11.66 -1.30 -5.55
C GLY A 13 10.35 -0.51 -5.52
N LEU A 14 9.95 -0.01 -4.35
CA LEU A 14 8.76 0.83 -4.21
C LEU A 14 8.94 2.18 -4.90
N LEU A 15 10.11 2.79 -4.81
CA LEU A 15 10.41 4.04 -5.50
C LEU A 15 10.41 3.87 -7.03
N LYS A 16 10.86 2.74 -7.54
CA LYS A 16 10.72 2.42 -8.97
C LYS A 16 9.26 2.38 -9.39
N CYS A 17 8.42 1.79 -8.57
CA CYS A 17 6.97 1.79 -8.82
C CYS A 17 6.42 3.22 -8.86
N ALA A 18 6.84 4.08 -7.93
CA ALA A 18 6.42 5.47 -7.89
C ALA A 18 6.82 6.24 -9.15
N ARG A 19 7.99 5.93 -9.72
CA ARG A 19 8.46 6.54 -10.96
C ARG A 19 7.85 5.95 -12.24
N GLY A 20 6.98 4.95 -12.11
CA GLY A 20 6.36 4.27 -13.25
C GLY A 20 7.26 3.25 -13.95
N GLU A 21 8.37 2.87 -13.32
CA GLU A 21 9.39 1.98 -13.91
C GLU A 21 9.15 0.50 -13.59
N LEU A 22 8.32 0.19 -12.59
CA LEU A 22 8.13 -1.19 -12.15
C LEU A 22 7.08 -1.94 -12.99
N PHE A 23 5.94 -1.32 -13.23
CA PHE A 23 4.82 -1.94 -13.96
C PHE A 23 4.63 -1.36 -15.36
N GLY A 24 5.42 -0.38 -15.72
CA GLY A 24 5.40 0.25 -17.05
C GLY A 24 4.47 1.47 -17.14
N ALA A 25 4.66 2.24 -18.20
CA ALA A 25 3.90 3.48 -18.43
C ALA A 25 2.40 3.19 -18.52
N GLY A 26 1.59 4.06 -17.88
CA GLY A 26 0.14 3.94 -17.89
C GLY A 26 -0.44 2.90 -16.92
N ASN A 27 0.39 2.19 -16.19
CA ASN A 27 -0.01 1.19 -15.21
C ASN A 27 0.09 1.72 -13.77
N ALA A 28 -0.22 0.87 -12.79
CA ALA A 28 -0.26 1.26 -11.38
C ALA A 28 1.06 1.88 -10.94
N GLN A 29 0.96 2.96 -10.19
CA GLN A 29 2.08 3.65 -9.55
C GLN A 29 1.76 3.89 -8.09
N LEU A 30 2.77 3.73 -7.25
CA LEU A 30 2.73 4.24 -5.88
C LEU A 30 2.97 5.76 -5.91
N PRO A 31 2.51 6.49 -4.91
CA PRO A 31 2.93 7.89 -4.77
C PRO A 31 4.39 7.96 -4.35
N GLU A 32 5.03 9.08 -4.66
CA GLU A 32 6.37 9.37 -4.16
C GLU A 32 6.32 9.86 -2.70
N PRO A 33 7.43 9.77 -1.96
CA PRO A 33 7.53 10.46 -0.68
C PRO A 33 7.25 11.97 -0.84
N PRO A 34 6.59 12.61 0.12
CA PRO A 34 6.24 12.10 1.45
C PRO A 34 4.91 11.34 1.52
N MET A 35 4.18 11.17 0.42
CA MET A 35 2.88 10.50 0.41
C MET A 35 2.98 8.97 0.44
N LEU A 36 4.11 8.41 0.07
CA LEU A 36 4.36 6.96 0.17
C LEU A 36 4.37 6.53 1.64
N MET A 37 3.46 5.63 2.01
CA MET A 37 3.19 5.28 3.41
C MET A 37 3.78 3.93 3.84
N MET A 38 4.75 3.40 3.12
CA MET A 38 5.46 2.17 3.51
C MET A 38 6.92 2.23 3.07
N ASP A 39 7.74 1.44 3.75
CA ASP A 39 9.17 1.34 3.44
C ASP A 39 9.52 0.05 2.70
N ARG A 40 8.72 -1.00 2.89
CA ARG A 40 8.93 -2.28 2.22
C ARG A 40 7.64 -3.09 2.16
N VAL A 41 7.57 -3.94 1.16
CA VAL A 41 6.57 -5.00 1.07
C VAL A 41 7.27 -6.31 1.41
N THR A 42 6.90 -6.92 2.53
CA THR A 42 7.54 -8.13 3.01
C THR A 42 6.99 -9.39 2.36
N GLU A 43 5.73 -9.34 1.94
CA GLU A 43 5.09 -10.47 1.27
C GLU A 43 3.95 -9.99 0.39
N ILE A 44 3.87 -10.54 -0.81
CA ILE A 44 2.76 -10.32 -1.75
C ILE A 44 2.44 -11.63 -2.45
N SER A 45 1.15 -11.95 -2.57
CA SER A 45 0.68 -13.20 -3.14
C SER A 45 -0.67 -12.99 -3.80
N GLU A 46 -0.99 -13.80 -4.81
CA GLU A 46 -2.31 -13.77 -5.44
C GLU A 46 -3.24 -14.90 -5.00
N ASP A 47 -2.74 -15.84 -4.19
CA ASP A 47 -3.51 -17.02 -3.75
C ASP A 47 -3.42 -17.32 -2.25
N ALA A 48 -2.55 -16.65 -1.51
CA ALA A 48 -2.44 -16.77 -0.06
C ALA A 48 -3.39 -15.80 0.67
N GLY A 49 -3.26 -15.71 1.97
CA GLY A 49 -4.03 -14.81 2.82
C GLY A 49 -5.27 -15.46 3.42
N LEU A 50 -6.02 -14.67 4.17
CA LEU A 50 -7.15 -15.14 4.98
C LEU A 50 -8.25 -15.82 4.13
N HIS A 51 -8.45 -15.36 2.91
CA HIS A 51 -9.49 -15.87 2.02
C HIS A 51 -8.95 -16.72 0.86
N GLY A 52 -7.64 -16.96 0.81
CA GLY A 52 -7.02 -17.67 -0.31
C GLY A 52 -7.11 -16.94 -1.66
N LYS A 53 -7.30 -15.64 -1.63
CA LYS A 53 -7.47 -14.77 -2.81
C LYS A 53 -6.32 -13.79 -2.99
N GLY A 54 -5.28 -13.93 -2.17
CA GLY A 54 -4.10 -13.09 -2.15
C GLY A 54 -4.05 -12.15 -0.98
N HIS A 55 -2.82 -11.69 -0.67
CA HIS A 55 -2.58 -10.70 0.37
C HIS A 55 -1.36 -9.85 0.06
N VAL A 56 -1.24 -8.75 0.78
CA VAL A 56 -0.02 -7.94 0.82
C VAL A 56 0.27 -7.63 2.27
N ILE A 57 1.52 -7.81 2.66
CA ILE A 57 2.03 -7.41 3.96
C ILE A 57 3.15 -6.40 3.73
N ALA A 58 3.07 -5.26 4.38
CA ALA A 58 4.05 -4.19 4.25
C ALA A 58 4.36 -3.57 5.61
N GLU A 59 5.50 -2.91 5.67
CA GLU A 59 5.99 -2.28 6.90
C GLU A 59 6.34 -0.82 6.64
N PHE A 60 6.07 0.01 7.63
CA PHE A 60 6.42 1.41 7.65
C PHE A 60 7.17 1.73 8.93
N ASP A 61 8.42 2.13 8.80
CA ASP A 61 9.25 2.54 9.93
C ASP A 61 8.82 3.94 10.39
N ILE A 62 8.53 4.06 11.68
CA ILE A 62 8.09 5.32 12.25
C ILE A 62 9.28 5.97 12.97
N ASN A 63 9.52 7.23 12.65
CA ASN A 63 10.49 8.03 13.36
C ASN A 63 9.88 9.39 13.71
N PRO A 64 10.39 10.06 14.77
CA PRO A 64 9.81 11.33 15.25
C PRO A 64 9.86 12.47 14.23
N ASP A 65 10.68 12.38 13.19
CA ASP A 65 10.86 13.43 12.20
C ASP A 65 9.91 13.32 11.01
N LEU A 66 9.03 12.31 10.98
CA LEU A 66 8.03 12.20 9.93
C LEU A 66 7.16 13.45 9.89
N TRP A 67 6.91 13.94 8.67
CA TRP A 67 6.34 15.26 8.42
C TRP A 67 4.99 15.52 9.11
N PHE A 68 4.16 14.50 9.27
CA PHE A 68 2.82 14.68 9.84
C PHE A 68 2.84 14.93 11.35
N PHE A 69 3.90 14.55 12.06
CA PHE A 69 3.96 14.73 13.52
C PHE A 69 4.09 16.19 13.94
N LYS A 70 4.65 17.06 13.08
CA LYS A 70 4.75 18.49 13.37
C LYS A 70 3.41 19.21 13.31
N CYS A 71 2.57 18.80 12.38
CA CYS A 71 1.36 19.53 12.03
C CYS A 71 0.07 18.85 12.50
N HIS A 72 0.18 17.62 12.94
CA HIS A 72 -1.02 16.85 13.33
C HIS A 72 -0.76 16.14 14.68
N PHE A 73 -0.86 16.84 15.82
CA PHE A 73 -1.18 18.26 15.95
C PHE A 73 0.00 18.97 16.63
N PRO A 74 0.14 20.32 16.54
CA PRO A 74 1.19 21.03 17.26
C PRO A 74 1.14 20.72 18.77
N GLY A 75 2.24 20.14 19.31
CA GLY A 75 2.30 19.75 20.72
C GLY A 75 1.57 18.44 21.08
N ASP A 76 0.91 17.81 20.12
CA ASP A 76 0.17 16.54 20.30
C ASP A 76 0.33 15.67 19.04
N PRO A 77 1.53 15.12 18.80
CA PRO A 77 1.82 14.43 17.56
C PRO A 77 1.16 13.05 17.50
N VAL A 78 0.37 12.85 16.44
CA VAL A 78 -0.24 11.56 16.12
C VAL A 78 -0.34 11.43 14.60
N MET A 79 -0.05 10.24 14.08
CA MET A 79 -0.22 9.96 12.67
C MET A 79 -1.70 10.07 12.28
N PRO A 80 -2.04 10.86 11.24
CA PRO A 80 -3.42 10.90 10.75
C PRO A 80 -3.92 9.51 10.37
N GLY A 81 -5.07 9.11 10.90
CA GLY A 81 -5.66 7.80 10.59
C GLY A 81 -5.98 7.62 9.11
N CYS A 82 -6.29 8.72 8.41
CA CYS A 82 -6.53 8.70 6.97
C CYS A 82 -5.28 8.29 6.17
N LEU A 83 -4.08 8.53 6.68
CA LEU A 83 -2.86 8.09 6.01
C LEU A 83 -2.67 6.58 6.12
N GLY A 84 -3.08 5.98 7.23
CA GLY A 84 -3.12 4.52 7.35
C GLY A 84 -4.10 3.88 6.37
N LEU A 85 -5.27 4.47 6.21
CA LEU A 85 -6.24 4.02 5.21
C LEU A 85 -5.69 4.19 3.79
N ASP A 86 -5.05 5.32 3.51
CA ASP A 86 -4.44 5.55 2.19
C ASP A 86 -3.34 4.52 1.90
N ALA A 87 -2.56 4.14 2.91
CA ALA A 87 -1.56 3.09 2.76
C ALA A 87 -2.19 1.76 2.31
N LEU A 88 -3.35 1.40 2.84
CA LEU A 88 -4.06 0.19 2.44
C LEU A 88 -4.54 0.28 1.00
N TRP A 89 -5.00 1.45 0.55
CA TRP A 89 -5.33 1.68 -0.85
C TRP A 89 -4.09 1.63 -1.74
N GLN A 90 -2.97 2.19 -1.31
CA GLN A 90 -1.69 2.12 -2.05
C GLN A 90 -1.29 0.66 -2.27
N LEU A 91 -1.37 -0.17 -1.24
CA LEU A 91 -1.03 -1.59 -1.31
C LEU A 91 -2.02 -2.38 -2.18
N THR A 92 -3.30 -2.03 -2.15
CA THR A 92 -4.30 -2.65 -3.02
C THR A 92 -3.98 -2.38 -4.48
N GLY A 93 -3.70 -1.14 -4.84
CA GLY A 93 -3.30 -0.78 -6.20
C GLY A 93 -1.98 -1.42 -6.61
N PHE A 94 -1.01 -1.48 -5.71
CA PHE A 94 0.26 -2.14 -5.94
C PHE A 94 0.08 -3.63 -6.26
N ASN A 95 -0.76 -4.33 -5.51
CA ASN A 95 -1.05 -5.74 -5.76
C ASN A 95 -1.69 -5.96 -7.14
N LEU A 96 -2.63 -5.10 -7.53
CA LEU A 96 -3.27 -5.22 -8.84
C LEU A 96 -2.27 -5.02 -9.98
N GLY A 97 -1.37 -4.05 -9.85
CA GLY A 97 -0.28 -3.86 -10.82
C GLY A 97 0.68 -5.05 -10.85
N TRP A 98 1.02 -5.58 -9.69
CA TRP A 98 1.87 -6.76 -9.56
C TRP A 98 1.25 -8.00 -10.22
N ARG A 99 -0.07 -8.15 -10.16
CA ARG A 99 -0.81 -9.21 -10.87
C ARG A 99 -0.85 -9.02 -12.39
N GLY A 100 -0.38 -7.87 -12.88
CA GLY A 100 -0.37 -7.56 -14.31
C GLY A 100 -1.64 -6.90 -14.83
N MET A 101 -2.50 -6.39 -13.96
CA MET A 101 -3.68 -5.64 -14.39
C MET A 101 -3.27 -4.31 -15.01
N PRO A 102 -3.71 -4.00 -16.24
CA PRO A 102 -3.34 -2.75 -16.90
C PRO A 102 -4.13 -1.56 -16.36
N GLY A 103 -3.55 -0.38 -16.54
CA GLY A 103 -4.19 0.89 -16.21
C GLY A 103 -3.89 1.36 -14.80
N LYS A 104 -4.33 2.58 -14.52
CA LYS A 104 -4.17 3.24 -13.22
C LYS A 104 -5.42 3.04 -12.37
N GLY A 105 -5.21 2.58 -11.14
CA GLY A 105 -6.31 2.38 -10.20
C GLY A 105 -6.75 3.65 -9.49
N ARG A 106 -7.98 3.64 -9.05
CA ARG A 106 -8.54 4.68 -8.17
C ARG A 106 -9.38 4.00 -7.10
N ALA A 107 -9.24 4.45 -5.87
CA ALA A 107 -10.09 3.98 -4.78
C ALA A 107 -11.52 4.47 -5.02
N LEU A 108 -12.49 3.57 -4.87
CA LEU A 108 -13.89 3.89 -5.07
C LEU A 108 -14.64 4.10 -3.75
N GLY A 109 -14.16 3.53 -2.67
CA GLY A 109 -14.81 3.68 -1.39
C GLY A 109 -14.23 2.78 -0.32
N VAL A 110 -14.79 2.90 0.86
CA VAL A 110 -14.50 2.07 2.02
C VAL A 110 -15.84 1.72 2.69
N GLY A 111 -16.03 0.46 3.03
CA GLY A 111 -17.25 0.02 3.71
C GLY A 111 -17.28 0.45 5.16
N GLU A 112 -16.19 0.23 5.87
CA GLU A 112 -16.03 0.61 7.26
C GLU A 112 -14.55 0.84 7.55
N ALA A 113 -14.26 1.88 8.33
CA ALA A 113 -12.92 2.11 8.84
C ALA A 113 -13.02 2.39 10.34
N LYS A 114 -12.21 1.67 11.13
CA LYS A 114 -12.10 1.88 12.59
C LYS A 114 -10.66 2.18 12.93
N VAL A 115 -10.44 3.23 13.69
CA VAL A 115 -9.14 3.58 14.26
C VAL A 115 -9.22 3.32 15.75
N THR A 116 -8.59 2.24 16.19
CA THR A 116 -8.71 1.76 17.58
C THR A 116 -7.51 2.10 18.45
N ASP A 117 -6.43 2.58 17.83
CA ASP A 117 -5.20 2.95 18.52
C ASP A 117 -4.49 4.08 17.78
N MET A 118 -3.48 4.65 18.40
CA MET A 118 -2.73 5.78 17.87
C MET A 118 -1.30 5.40 17.51
N VAL A 119 -0.82 5.92 16.39
CA VAL A 119 0.60 5.88 16.02
C VAL A 119 1.24 7.20 16.42
N THR A 120 2.20 7.13 17.33
CA THR A 120 2.88 8.29 17.92
C THR A 120 4.36 8.28 17.55
N PRO A 121 5.11 9.35 17.84
CA PRO A 121 6.57 9.35 17.64
C PRO A 121 7.32 8.25 18.41
N ALA A 122 6.71 7.66 19.44
CA ALA A 122 7.29 6.56 20.20
C ALA A 122 7.05 5.19 19.52
N THR A 123 6.14 5.10 18.57
CA THR A 123 5.93 3.89 17.75
C THR A 123 7.17 3.65 16.90
N LYS A 124 7.63 2.41 16.82
CA LYS A 124 8.84 2.08 16.05
C LYS A 124 8.52 1.69 14.61
N MET A 125 7.48 0.89 14.42
CA MET A 125 7.10 0.37 13.13
C MET A 125 5.62 0.01 13.14
N ILE A 126 4.96 0.17 12.00
CA ILE A 126 3.61 -0.36 11.79
C ILE A 126 3.64 -1.37 10.65
N THR A 127 2.79 -2.38 10.76
CA THR A 127 2.61 -3.40 9.75
C THR A 127 1.22 -3.25 9.13
N TYR A 128 1.18 -3.21 7.81
CA TYR A 128 -0.07 -3.23 7.05
C TYR A 128 -0.33 -4.65 6.55
N HIS A 129 -1.57 -5.09 6.67
CA HIS A 129 -1.98 -6.37 6.15
C HIS A 129 -3.26 -6.20 5.34
N VAL A 130 -3.21 -6.54 4.06
CA VAL A 130 -4.37 -6.48 3.16
C VAL A 130 -4.68 -7.90 2.69
N ASP A 131 -5.88 -8.38 3.01
CA ASP A 131 -6.39 -9.65 2.50
C ASP A 131 -7.46 -9.39 1.46
N PHE A 132 -7.29 -9.97 0.27
CA PHE A 132 -8.26 -9.82 -0.82
C PHE A 132 -9.38 -10.83 -0.65
N THR A 133 -10.61 -10.35 -0.69
CA THR A 133 -11.80 -11.19 -0.68
C THR A 133 -12.26 -11.53 -2.09
N ARG A 134 -12.02 -10.60 -3.03
CA ARG A 134 -12.48 -10.75 -4.40
C ARG A 134 -11.73 -9.82 -5.33
N VAL A 135 -11.27 -10.35 -6.44
CA VAL A 135 -10.68 -9.57 -7.54
C VAL A 135 -11.47 -9.88 -8.80
N ILE A 136 -12.04 -8.85 -9.43
CA ILE A 136 -12.85 -9.00 -10.63
C ILE A 136 -12.17 -8.26 -11.77
N ASN A 137 -11.94 -8.96 -12.86
CA ASN A 137 -11.49 -8.38 -14.12
C ASN A 137 -12.66 -8.44 -15.13
N ARG A 138 -13.33 -7.31 -15.32
CA ARG A 138 -14.39 -7.21 -16.33
C ARG A 138 -13.81 -6.65 -17.61
N LYS A 139 -13.71 -7.47 -18.65
CA LYS A 139 -13.48 -6.96 -19.99
C LYS A 139 -14.78 -6.30 -20.46
N LEU A 140 -14.74 -4.97 -20.56
CA LEU A 140 -15.80 -4.25 -21.26
C LEU A 140 -15.75 -4.65 -22.72
N LYS A 141 -16.72 -5.41 -23.17
CA LYS A 141 -16.99 -5.52 -24.59
C LYS A 141 -17.78 -4.28 -24.97
N LEU A 142 -17.15 -3.37 -25.69
CA LEU A 142 -17.84 -2.33 -26.43
C LEU A 142 -18.55 -2.97 -27.62
#